data_3553c41f7f7cf0fb42fa0f66524337ac
#
_entry.id   3553c41f7f7cf0fb42fa0f66524337ac
#
_cell.length_a   1.000
_cell.length_b   1.000
_cell.length_c   1.000
_cell.angle_alpha   90.00
_cell.angle_beta   90.00
_cell.angle_gamma   90.00
#
_symmetry.space_group_name_H-M   'P 1'
#
loop_
_entity.id
_entity.type
_entity.pdbx_description
1 polymer ?
#
loop_
_entity_poly.entity_id
_entity_poly.type
_entity_poly.pdbx_seq_one_letter_code
_entity_poly.pdbx_strand_id
1 'polypeptide(L)'
;MSATAARFPATDVRLSVEQVSYAYAANPLQAPLFTLEATSFQARPGEIVAILGPNASGKSTLLKLISGALAPLSGRVLLNGFPTHSLDPRARARRIAVVQQESRLLFPARVWEFVLQGRHPYSRGLAFESEEDVLIAKNALAQVGAVALNDRWLDQISGGEKQRVILARALAQQPLLLLLDEPTLHLDIGAQVDLLEALQRLARQNRYTVVVVTHELNLAGGYSDQVVLLHRGKSLRVGPPASVYQRELLEQVFQTALTVEMGGSGRPRVSILSDS
;
A
#
# COMPACT_ATOMS: atom_id res chain seq x y z
N MET A 1 -18.94 -4.34 31.28
CA MET A 1 -19.48 -3.26 30.42
C MET A 1 -19.03 -3.54 29.00
N SER A 2 -19.97 -3.96 28.20
CA SER A 2 -19.74 -4.40 26.80
C SER A 2 -19.32 -3.20 25.96
N ALA A 3 -18.10 -3.25 25.38
CA ALA A 3 -17.65 -2.26 24.41
C ALA A 3 -18.45 -2.46 23.12
N THR A 4 -19.43 -1.61 22.92
CA THR A 4 -20.21 -1.52 21.70
C THR A 4 -19.23 -1.27 20.54
N ALA A 5 -19.02 -2.29 19.72
CA ALA A 5 -18.31 -2.14 18.45
C ALA A 5 -19.07 -1.10 17.63
N ALA A 6 -18.48 0.07 17.44
CA ALA A 6 -19.06 1.12 16.62
C ALA A 6 -19.34 0.54 15.22
N ARG A 7 -20.61 0.32 14.89
CA ARG A 7 -21.07 -0.03 13.53
C ARG A 7 -20.77 1.16 12.65
N PHE A 8 -19.78 0.99 11.76
CA PHE A 8 -19.46 1.99 10.75
C PHE A 8 -20.62 2.09 9.76
N PRO A 9 -21.00 3.31 9.34
CA PRO A 9 -21.98 3.46 8.29
C PRO A 9 -21.48 2.71 7.04
N ALA A 10 -22.39 2.04 6.35
CA ALA A 10 -22.11 1.35 5.10
C ALA A 10 -21.92 2.41 3.99
N THR A 11 -20.81 3.16 4.05
CA THR A 11 -20.38 4.02 2.95
C THR A 11 -19.72 3.15 1.90
N ASP A 12 -20.05 3.37 0.64
CA ASP A 12 -19.46 2.68 -0.51
C ASP A 12 -17.96 3.03 -0.67
N VAL A 13 -17.46 3.98 0.12
CA VAL A 13 -16.08 4.47 0.14
C VAL A 13 -15.42 4.07 1.45
N ARG A 14 -14.30 3.36 1.35
CA ARG A 14 -13.49 2.98 2.52
C ARG A 14 -12.41 4.00 2.86
N LEU A 15 -11.66 4.44 1.85
CA LEU A 15 -10.62 5.45 1.97
C LEU A 15 -11.06 6.71 1.22
N SER A 16 -11.05 7.86 1.89
CA SER A 16 -11.24 9.18 1.26
C SER A 16 -10.04 10.07 1.59
N VAL A 17 -9.38 10.56 0.56
CA VAL A 17 -8.32 11.57 0.63
C VAL A 17 -8.92 12.85 0.04
N GLU A 18 -9.06 13.90 0.86
CA GLU A 18 -9.82 15.10 0.52
C GLU A 18 -8.94 16.34 0.66
N GLN A 19 -8.49 16.90 -0.45
CA GLN A 19 -7.68 18.12 -0.56
C GLN A 19 -6.47 18.14 0.39
N VAL A 20 -5.81 16.98 0.50
CA VAL A 20 -4.71 16.77 1.45
C VAL A 20 -3.45 17.43 0.94
N SER A 21 -2.87 18.33 1.75
CA SER A 21 -1.57 18.93 1.50
C SER A 21 -0.60 18.72 2.67
N TYR A 22 0.70 18.80 2.37
CA TYR A 22 1.75 18.67 3.37
C TYR A 22 3.02 19.41 2.93
N ALA A 23 3.79 19.93 3.86
CA ALA A 23 5.09 20.52 3.59
C ALA A 23 6.11 20.11 4.66
N TYR A 24 7.32 19.75 4.22
CA TYR A 24 8.46 19.59 5.10
C TYR A 24 9.20 20.94 5.20
N ALA A 25 9.14 21.59 6.36
CA ALA A 25 9.88 22.79 6.65
C ALA A 25 11.08 22.47 7.54
N ALA A 26 12.27 22.85 7.12
CA ALA A 26 13.46 22.76 7.97
C ALA A 26 13.45 23.87 9.06
N ASN A 27 12.84 25.01 8.77
CA ASN A 27 12.70 26.17 9.66
C ASN A 27 11.40 26.91 9.26
N PRO A 28 10.57 27.37 10.21
CA PRO A 28 9.36 28.16 9.91
C PRO A 28 9.59 29.41 9.07
N LEU A 29 10.83 29.97 9.08
CA LEU A 29 11.21 31.18 8.35
C LEU A 29 11.80 30.91 6.95
N GLN A 30 11.91 29.63 6.54
CA GLN A 30 12.45 29.25 5.24
C GLN A 30 11.40 28.61 4.36
N ALA A 31 11.58 28.70 3.04
CA ALA A 31 10.73 27.96 2.10
C ALA A 31 10.79 26.46 2.42
N PRO A 32 9.67 25.73 2.28
CA PRO A 32 9.64 24.30 2.55
C PRO A 32 10.56 23.53 1.60
N LEU A 33 11.28 22.55 2.15
CA LEU A 33 12.15 21.65 1.38
C LEU A 33 11.38 20.84 0.32
N PHE A 34 10.14 20.53 0.62
CA PHE A 34 9.22 19.81 -0.26
C PHE A 34 7.78 20.12 0.13
N THR A 35 6.92 20.27 -0.86
CA THR A 35 5.47 20.47 -0.66
C THR A 35 4.69 19.43 -1.47
N LEU A 36 3.77 18.74 -0.83
CA LEU A 36 2.70 18.00 -1.47
C LEU A 36 1.50 18.92 -1.59
N GLU A 37 1.10 19.23 -2.83
CA GLU A 37 -0.08 20.06 -3.11
C GLU A 37 -1.37 19.27 -2.88
N ALA A 38 -2.49 19.98 -2.79
CA ALA A 38 -3.80 19.43 -2.52
C ALA A 38 -4.13 18.24 -3.45
N THR A 39 -4.22 17.06 -2.85
CA THR A 39 -4.49 15.79 -3.54
C THR A 39 -5.82 15.21 -3.06
N SER A 40 -6.64 14.70 -3.99
CA SER A 40 -7.92 14.08 -3.67
C SER A 40 -8.15 12.82 -4.48
N PHE A 41 -8.58 11.77 -3.80
CA PHE A 41 -9.09 10.53 -4.42
C PHE A 41 -9.87 9.71 -3.38
N GLN A 42 -10.58 8.68 -3.86
CA GLN A 42 -11.33 7.76 -3.02
C GLN A 42 -11.05 6.33 -3.45
N ALA A 43 -11.15 5.39 -2.53
CA ALA A 43 -11.07 3.96 -2.80
C ALA A 43 -12.16 3.20 -2.05
N ARG A 44 -12.75 2.22 -2.75
CA ARG A 44 -13.80 1.33 -2.23
C ARG A 44 -13.22 0.05 -1.65
N PRO A 45 -14.00 -0.69 -0.86
CA PRO A 45 -13.63 -2.04 -0.46
C PRO A 45 -13.43 -2.96 -1.69
N GLY A 46 -12.24 -3.56 -1.78
CA GLY A 46 -11.88 -4.43 -2.89
C GLY A 46 -11.13 -3.74 -4.03
N GLU A 47 -10.90 -2.43 -3.96
CA GLU A 47 -10.16 -1.68 -4.97
C GLU A 47 -8.67 -1.59 -4.65
N ILE A 48 -7.87 -1.56 -5.71
CA ILE A 48 -6.43 -1.29 -5.69
C ILE A 48 -6.18 0.08 -6.30
N VAL A 49 -5.58 0.99 -5.54
CA VAL A 49 -5.13 2.30 -6.00
C VAL A 49 -3.61 2.29 -6.10
N ALA A 50 -3.06 2.60 -7.27
CA ALA A 50 -1.63 2.82 -7.45
C ALA A 50 -1.29 4.31 -7.33
N ILE A 51 -0.34 4.65 -6.46
CA ILE A 51 0.29 5.97 -6.42
C ILE A 51 1.56 5.86 -7.27
N LEU A 52 1.51 6.42 -8.47
CA LEU A 52 2.54 6.33 -9.50
C LEU A 52 3.29 7.65 -9.63
N GLY A 53 4.59 7.60 -9.85
CA GLY A 53 5.41 8.77 -10.15
C GLY A 53 6.89 8.51 -9.98
N PRO A 54 7.76 9.39 -10.50
CA PRO A 54 9.20 9.28 -10.35
C PRO A 54 9.64 9.43 -8.88
N ASN A 55 10.93 9.19 -8.63
CA ASN A 55 11.50 9.42 -7.30
C ASN A 55 11.32 10.89 -6.87
N ALA A 56 11.17 11.12 -5.57
CA ALA A 56 10.92 12.44 -4.97
C ALA A 56 9.62 13.13 -5.44
N SER A 57 8.67 12.43 -6.07
CA SER A 57 7.37 13.02 -6.47
C SER A 57 6.39 13.22 -5.30
N GLY A 58 6.67 12.65 -4.11
CA GLY A 58 5.81 12.76 -2.93
C GLY A 58 5.03 11.50 -2.58
N LYS A 59 5.27 10.37 -3.26
CA LYS A 59 4.58 9.10 -3.03
C LYS A 59 4.62 8.64 -1.57
N SER A 60 5.81 8.53 -0.98
CA SER A 60 5.98 8.10 0.42
C SER A 60 5.42 9.11 1.41
N THR A 61 5.39 10.41 1.07
CA THR A 61 4.73 11.44 1.89
C THR A 61 3.23 11.21 1.90
N LEU A 62 2.61 11.00 0.73
CA LEU A 62 1.19 10.70 0.63
C LEU A 62 0.84 9.40 1.35
N LEU A 63 1.68 8.36 1.24
CA LEU A 63 1.50 7.11 1.98
C LEU A 63 1.52 7.32 3.50
N LYS A 64 2.45 8.15 4.02
CA LYS A 64 2.52 8.51 5.45
C LYS A 64 1.29 9.28 5.92
N LEU A 65 0.73 10.15 5.10
CA LEU A 65 -0.52 10.86 5.38
C LEU A 65 -1.70 9.89 5.41
N ILE A 66 -1.79 8.97 4.45
CA ILE A 66 -2.84 7.95 4.39
C ILE A 66 -2.76 7.02 5.61
N SER A 67 -1.56 6.61 6.01
CA SER A 67 -1.37 5.77 7.20
C SER A 67 -1.66 6.49 8.52
N GLY A 68 -1.79 7.82 8.50
CA GLY A 68 -1.91 8.64 9.72
C GLY A 68 -0.61 8.79 10.51
N ALA A 69 0.54 8.45 9.92
CA ALA A 69 1.87 8.69 10.50
C ALA A 69 2.25 10.18 10.44
N LEU A 70 1.68 10.91 9.47
CA LEU A 70 1.75 12.37 9.38
C LEU A 70 0.34 12.95 9.45
N ALA A 71 0.20 14.09 10.11
CA ALA A 71 -1.01 14.89 10.06
C ALA A 71 -0.95 15.86 8.85
N PRO A 72 -2.00 15.98 8.04
CA PRO A 72 -2.01 16.89 6.91
C PRO A 72 -2.02 18.36 7.40
N LEU A 73 -1.42 19.28 6.62
CA LEU A 73 -1.52 20.72 6.86
C LEU A 73 -2.89 21.27 6.47
N SER A 74 -3.48 20.73 5.40
CA SER A 74 -4.86 21.02 5.01
C SER A 74 -5.53 19.75 4.48
N GLY A 75 -6.86 19.77 4.42
CA GLY A 75 -7.62 18.62 4.01
C GLY A 75 -7.68 17.52 5.08
N ARG A 76 -8.09 16.34 4.68
CA ARG A 76 -8.23 15.19 5.59
C ARG A 76 -8.13 13.85 4.88
N VAL A 77 -7.62 12.84 5.59
CA VAL A 77 -7.65 11.44 5.17
C VAL A 77 -8.61 10.70 6.09
N LEU A 78 -9.62 10.08 5.53
CA LEU A 78 -10.66 9.35 6.25
C LEU A 78 -10.60 7.86 5.89
N LEU A 79 -10.65 7.00 6.91
CA LEU A 79 -10.88 5.57 6.78
C LEU A 79 -12.23 5.23 7.39
N ASN A 80 -13.19 4.78 6.58
CA ASN A 80 -14.59 4.60 7.00
C ASN A 80 -15.16 5.85 7.71
N GLY A 81 -14.85 7.05 7.22
CA GLY A 81 -15.32 8.32 7.78
C GLY A 81 -14.53 8.85 8.99
N PHE A 82 -13.51 8.13 9.49
CA PHE A 82 -12.70 8.56 10.65
C PHE A 82 -11.32 9.05 10.18
N PRO A 83 -10.85 10.23 10.67
CA PRO A 83 -9.54 10.75 10.31
C PRO A 83 -8.42 9.80 10.78
N THR A 84 -7.56 9.38 9.85
CA THR A 84 -6.52 8.35 10.13
C THR A 84 -5.49 8.82 11.16
N HIS A 85 -5.09 10.09 11.12
CA HIS A 85 -4.09 10.65 12.04
C HIS A 85 -4.62 10.82 13.49
N SER A 86 -5.95 10.89 13.67
CA SER A 86 -6.59 11.05 14.98
C SER A 86 -6.92 9.71 15.65
N LEU A 87 -6.75 8.60 14.95
CA LEU A 87 -6.97 7.28 15.53
C LEU A 87 -5.90 6.97 16.59
N ASP A 88 -6.33 6.41 17.72
CA ASP A 88 -5.41 5.81 18.68
C ASP A 88 -4.45 4.83 17.99
N PRO A 89 -3.15 4.78 18.35
CA PRO A 89 -2.16 3.96 17.66
C PRO A 89 -2.55 2.48 17.51
N ARG A 90 -3.14 1.87 18.55
CA ARG A 90 -3.61 0.48 18.47
C ARG A 90 -4.83 0.33 17.56
N ALA A 91 -5.80 1.25 17.66
CA ALA A 91 -6.97 1.25 16.80
C ALA A 91 -6.59 1.46 15.34
N ARG A 92 -5.59 2.28 15.06
CA ARG A 92 -5.02 2.49 13.74
C ARG A 92 -4.32 1.23 13.23
N ALA A 93 -3.44 0.62 14.03
CA ALA A 93 -2.73 -0.61 13.66
C ALA A 93 -3.65 -1.81 13.42
N ARG A 94 -4.85 -1.86 14.02
CA ARG A 94 -5.88 -2.87 13.71
C ARG A 94 -6.62 -2.63 12.41
N ARG A 95 -6.51 -1.46 11.80
CA ARG A 95 -7.26 -1.06 10.61
C ARG A 95 -6.37 -0.83 9.39
N ILE A 96 -5.13 -0.41 9.61
CA ILE A 96 -4.18 -0.05 8.57
C ILE A 96 -2.92 -0.88 8.77
N ALA A 97 -2.60 -1.73 7.80
CA ALA A 97 -1.31 -2.41 7.74
C ALA A 97 -0.41 -1.72 6.72
N VAL A 98 0.86 -1.56 7.05
CA VAL A 98 1.87 -0.94 6.19
C VAL A 98 2.98 -1.94 5.92
N VAL A 99 3.22 -2.22 4.64
CA VAL A 99 4.36 -2.97 4.13
C VAL A 99 5.36 -1.95 3.58
N GLN A 100 6.48 -1.80 4.27
CA GLN A 100 7.55 -0.88 3.89
C GLN A 100 8.50 -1.51 2.88
N GLN A 101 9.17 -0.68 2.08
CA GLN A 101 10.14 -1.05 1.06
C GLN A 101 11.28 -1.93 1.60
N GLU A 102 11.82 -1.61 2.80
CA GLU A 102 12.84 -2.39 3.49
C GLU A 102 12.33 -2.84 4.86
N SER A 103 11.96 -4.10 4.97
CA SER A 103 11.78 -4.74 6.27
C SER A 103 13.11 -5.35 6.70
N ARG A 104 13.97 -4.56 7.38
CA ARG A 104 15.19 -5.10 7.99
C ARG A 104 14.79 -6.08 9.10
N LEU A 105 15.10 -7.34 8.87
CA LEU A 105 14.97 -8.35 9.91
C LEU A 105 16.16 -8.19 10.86
N LEU A 106 15.90 -7.63 12.04
CA LEU A 106 16.94 -7.35 13.04
C LEU A 106 17.35 -8.61 13.80
N PHE A 107 16.55 -9.66 13.78
CA PHE A 107 16.79 -10.90 14.54
C PHE A 107 16.42 -12.13 13.71
N PRO A 108 17.15 -13.26 13.91
CA PRO A 108 16.73 -14.53 13.34
C PRO A 108 15.37 -14.93 13.95
N ALA A 109 14.41 -15.23 13.10
CA ALA A 109 13.08 -15.66 13.49
C ALA A 109 12.55 -16.71 12.52
N ARG A 110 11.69 -17.60 12.98
CA ARG A 110 10.93 -18.48 12.09
C ARG A 110 9.80 -17.70 11.41
N VAL A 111 9.39 -18.18 10.25
CA VAL A 111 8.32 -17.54 9.47
C VAL A 111 7.04 -17.35 10.28
N TRP A 112 6.59 -18.40 10.98
CA TRP A 112 5.36 -18.31 11.80
C TRP A 112 5.48 -17.28 12.94
N GLU A 113 6.63 -17.19 13.59
CA GLU A 113 6.88 -16.22 14.69
C GLU A 113 6.81 -14.78 14.14
N PHE A 114 7.39 -14.57 12.96
CA PHE A 114 7.36 -13.27 12.31
C PHE A 114 5.95 -12.87 11.87
N VAL A 115 5.15 -13.79 11.34
CA VAL A 115 3.77 -13.52 10.93
C VAL A 115 2.89 -13.26 12.15
N LEU A 116 3.12 -14.00 13.25
CA LEU A 116 2.40 -13.83 14.50
C LEU A 116 2.59 -12.43 15.10
N GLN A 117 3.73 -11.75 14.85
CA GLN A 117 3.92 -10.34 15.24
C GLN A 117 2.84 -9.41 14.66
N GLY A 118 2.18 -9.78 13.57
CA GLY A 118 1.03 -9.05 13.04
C GLY A 118 -0.14 -8.96 14.03
N ARG A 119 -0.15 -9.80 15.08
CA ARG A 119 -1.17 -9.80 16.14
C ARG A 119 -0.88 -8.86 17.30
N HIS A 120 0.31 -8.23 17.36
CA HIS A 120 0.67 -7.28 18.43
C HIS A 120 -0.40 -6.20 18.72
N PRO A 121 -1.11 -5.62 17.76
CA PRO A 121 -2.15 -4.63 18.06
C PRO A 121 -3.30 -5.19 18.90
N TYR A 122 -3.45 -6.52 18.99
CA TYR A 122 -4.51 -7.20 19.72
C TYR A 122 -4.05 -7.72 21.09
N SER A 123 -2.73 -7.78 21.33
CA SER A 123 -2.18 -8.28 22.61
C SER A 123 -2.63 -7.42 23.81
N ARG A 124 -2.91 -8.07 24.94
CA ARG A 124 -3.28 -7.41 26.22
C ARG A 124 -2.12 -7.54 27.20
N GLY A 125 -1.20 -6.58 27.17
CA GLY A 125 -0.06 -6.54 28.08
C GLY A 125 0.98 -7.65 27.81
N LEU A 126 1.42 -8.36 28.84
CA LEU A 126 2.39 -9.48 28.76
C LEU A 126 1.71 -10.85 28.48
N ALA A 127 0.46 -10.85 28.04
CA ALA A 127 -0.22 -12.10 27.73
C ALA A 127 0.42 -12.76 26.49
N PHE A 128 0.64 -14.07 26.56
CA PHE A 128 1.04 -14.88 25.44
C PHE A 128 -0.04 -14.82 24.35
N GLU A 129 0.37 -15.03 23.11
CA GLU A 129 -0.53 -15.10 21.95
C GLU A 129 -1.57 -16.20 22.19
N SER A 130 -2.83 -15.92 21.85
CA SER A 130 -3.92 -16.87 21.96
C SER A 130 -3.87 -17.90 20.83
N GLU A 131 -4.54 -19.04 21.02
CA GLU A 131 -4.73 -20.04 19.97
C GLU A 131 -5.39 -19.41 18.72
N GLU A 132 -6.29 -18.46 18.93
CA GLU A 132 -6.92 -17.68 17.87
C GLU A 132 -5.90 -16.87 17.08
N ASP A 133 -4.94 -16.21 17.73
CA ASP A 133 -3.88 -15.43 17.06
C ASP A 133 -2.98 -16.34 16.20
N VAL A 134 -2.65 -17.53 16.71
CA VAL A 134 -1.88 -18.55 15.97
C VAL A 134 -2.67 -19.02 14.73
N LEU A 135 -3.97 -19.26 14.87
CA LEU A 135 -4.82 -19.65 13.74
C LEU A 135 -4.90 -18.54 12.69
N ILE A 136 -5.05 -17.28 13.11
CA ILE A 136 -5.07 -16.12 12.20
C ILE A 136 -3.74 -16.00 11.45
N ALA A 137 -2.61 -16.17 12.12
CA ALA A 137 -1.29 -16.15 11.48
C ALA A 137 -1.12 -17.27 10.44
N LYS A 138 -1.55 -18.49 10.76
CA LYS A 138 -1.55 -19.63 9.80
C LYS A 138 -2.45 -19.35 8.59
N ASN A 139 -3.65 -18.81 8.81
CA ASN A 139 -4.56 -18.44 7.74
C ASN A 139 -3.97 -17.32 6.85
N ALA A 140 -3.25 -16.36 7.44
CA ALA A 140 -2.55 -15.32 6.68
C ALA A 140 -1.46 -15.90 5.78
N LEU A 141 -0.68 -16.89 6.25
CA LEU A 141 0.28 -17.63 5.42
C LEU A 141 -0.40 -18.37 4.27
N ALA A 142 -1.57 -18.98 4.53
CA ALA A 142 -2.32 -19.68 3.49
C ALA A 142 -2.83 -18.72 2.40
N GLN A 143 -3.29 -17.52 2.77
CA GLN A 143 -3.77 -16.51 1.82
C GLN A 143 -2.71 -16.07 0.81
N VAL A 144 -1.44 -16.11 1.18
CA VAL A 144 -0.31 -15.74 0.30
C VAL A 144 0.45 -16.94 -0.28
N GLY A 145 -0.05 -18.17 -0.07
CA GLY A 145 0.58 -19.38 -0.58
C GLY A 145 1.93 -19.70 0.08
N ALA A 146 2.12 -19.35 1.36
CA ALA A 146 3.38 -19.50 2.08
C ALA A 146 3.34 -20.53 3.22
N VAL A 147 2.34 -21.40 3.26
CA VAL A 147 2.18 -22.41 4.34
C VAL A 147 3.39 -23.33 4.46
N ALA A 148 4.00 -23.76 3.34
CA ALA A 148 5.17 -24.62 3.33
C ALA A 148 6.43 -23.98 3.96
N LEU A 149 6.41 -22.67 4.16
CA LEU A 149 7.51 -21.91 4.75
C LEU A 149 7.38 -21.78 6.28
N ASN A 150 6.27 -22.21 6.88
CA ASN A 150 5.91 -21.96 8.28
C ASN A 150 7.09 -22.13 9.26
N ASP A 151 7.80 -23.26 9.17
CA ASP A 151 8.88 -23.63 10.10
C ASP A 151 10.29 -23.25 9.61
N ARG A 152 10.39 -22.62 8.44
CA ARG A 152 11.65 -22.13 7.89
C ARG A 152 12.12 -20.89 8.65
N TRP A 153 13.44 -20.67 8.66
CA TRP A 153 14.02 -19.42 9.11
C TRP A 153 13.91 -18.36 8.01
N LEU A 154 13.73 -17.09 8.38
CA LEU A 154 13.57 -15.97 7.45
C LEU A 154 14.82 -15.69 6.58
N ASP A 155 15.99 -16.08 7.02
CA ASP A 155 17.26 -15.99 6.30
C ASP A 155 17.45 -17.14 5.30
N GLN A 156 16.63 -18.19 5.36
CA GLN A 156 16.67 -19.37 4.52
C GLN A 156 15.65 -19.38 3.38
N ILE A 157 14.91 -18.28 3.22
CA ILE A 157 13.89 -18.16 2.17
C ILE A 157 14.32 -17.12 1.12
N SER A 158 13.83 -17.31 -0.12
CA SER A 158 14.11 -16.39 -1.24
C SER A 158 13.49 -15.00 -1.03
N GLY A 159 13.90 -14.01 -1.82
CA GLY A 159 13.34 -12.66 -1.79
C GLY A 159 11.83 -12.63 -2.03
N GLY A 160 11.33 -13.37 -3.02
CA GLY A 160 9.90 -13.48 -3.33
C GLY A 160 9.10 -14.17 -2.21
N GLU A 161 9.66 -15.25 -1.62
CA GLU A 161 9.07 -15.91 -0.45
C GLU A 161 9.01 -14.98 0.74
N LYS A 162 10.09 -14.21 0.99
CA LYS A 162 10.16 -13.22 2.06
C LYS A 162 9.11 -12.14 1.89
N GLN A 163 8.89 -11.66 0.68
CA GLN A 163 7.87 -10.65 0.42
C GLN A 163 6.47 -11.18 0.68
N ARG A 164 6.16 -12.45 0.30
CA ARG A 164 4.91 -13.11 0.68
C ARG A 164 4.74 -13.24 2.19
N VAL A 165 5.79 -13.58 2.92
CA VAL A 165 5.78 -13.68 4.38
C VAL A 165 5.56 -12.31 5.04
N ILE A 166 6.16 -11.24 4.51
CA ILE A 166 5.93 -9.86 4.97
C ILE A 166 4.46 -9.46 4.75
N LEU A 167 3.90 -9.82 3.58
CA LEU A 167 2.49 -9.60 3.28
C LEU A 167 1.59 -10.41 4.25
N ALA A 168 1.93 -11.67 4.54
CA ALA A 168 1.20 -12.48 5.52
C ALA A 168 1.17 -11.82 6.91
N ARG A 169 2.28 -11.26 7.38
CA ARG A 169 2.32 -10.51 8.64
C ARG A 169 1.36 -9.32 8.62
N ALA A 170 1.32 -8.59 7.51
CA ALA A 170 0.38 -7.47 7.35
C ALA A 170 -1.08 -7.94 7.35
N LEU A 171 -1.39 -9.08 6.72
CA LEU A 171 -2.71 -9.68 6.71
C LEU A 171 -3.13 -10.23 8.07
N ALA A 172 -2.19 -10.73 8.88
CA ALA A 172 -2.45 -11.18 10.25
C ALA A 172 -2.98 -10.05 11.15
N GLN A 173 -2.77 -8.79 10.82
CA GLN A 173 -3.42 -7.65 11.48
C GLN A 173 -4.92 -7.57 11.16
N GLN A 174 -5.44 -8.31 10.19
CA GLN A 174 -6.83 -8.21 9.69
C GLN A 174 -7.22 -6.76 9.34
N PRO A 175 -6.42 -6.07 8.49
CA PRO A 175 -6.61 -4.65 8.22
C PRO A 175 -7.83 -4.41 7.33
N LEU A 176 -8.33 -3.17 7.32
CA LEU A 176 -9.28 -2.67 6.33
C LEU A 176 -8.55 -2.08 5.12
N LEU A 177 -7.40 -1.48 5.37
CA LEU A 177 -6.54 -0.80 4.40
C LEU A 177 -5.13 -1.38 4.46
N LEU A 178 -4.65 -1.83 3.32
CA LEU A 178 -3.30 -2.34 3.14
C LEU A 178 -2.49 -1.33 2.32
N LEU A 179 -1.42 -0.82 2.88
CA LEU A 179 -0.52 0.14 2.26
C LEU A 179 0.80 -0.55 1.94
N LEU A 180 1.23 -0.50 0.68
CA LEU A 180 2.49 -1.12 0.24
C LEU A 180 3.38 -0.05 -0.41
N ASP A 181 4.60 0.08 0.08
CA ASP A 181 5.61 0.99 -0.49
C ASP A 181 6.62 0.18 -1.29
N GLU A 182 6.59 0.31 -2.62
CA GLU A 182 7.47 -0.37 -3.60
C GLU A 182 7.56 -1.91 -3.37
N PRO A 183 6.43 -2.64 -3.28
CA PRO A 183 6.44 -4.03 -2.82
C PRO A 183 7.09 -5.01 -3.79
N THR A 184 7.33 -4.62 -5.03
CA THR A 184 7.92 -5.42 -6.11
C THR A 184 9.42 -5.19 -6.27
N LEU A 185 9.98 -4.22 -5.54
CA LEU A 185 11.39 -3.87 -5.65
C LEU A 185 12.30 -5.05 -5.30
N HIS A 186 13.34 -5.27 -6.11
CA HIS A 186 14.30 -6.38 -5.97
C HIS A 186 13.72 -7.79 -6.17
N LEU A 187 12.49 -7.92 -6.66
CA LEU A 187 11.92 -9.20 -7.06
C LEU A 187 12.20 -9.48 -8.54
N ASP A 188 12.39 -10.74 -8.88
CA ASP A 188 12.34 -11.17 -10.28
C ASP A 188 10.94 -11.04 -10.86
N ILE A 189 10.83 -11.05 -12.18
CA ILE A 189 9.56 -10.81 -12.90
C ILE A 189 8.47 -11.80 -12.47
N GLY A 190 8.82 -13.07 -12.26
CA GLY A 190 7.85 -14.09 -11.82
C GLY A 190 7.29 -13.78 -10.44
N ALA A 191 8.17 -13.47 -9.47
CA ALA A 191 7.76 -13.12 -8.12
C ALA A 191 6.96 -11.80 -8.06
N GLN A 192 7.26 -10.83 -8.94
CA GLN A 192 6.47 -9.60 -9.07
C GLN A 192 5.02 -9.91 -9.50
N VAL A 193 4.86 -10.71 -10.55
CA VAL A 193 3.54 -11.13 -11.06
C VAL A 193 2.77 -11.88 -9.98
N ASP A 194 3.39 -12.89 -9.37
CA ASP A 194 2.78 -13.69 -8.30
C ASP A 194 2.26 -12.81 -7.14
N LEU A 195 3.07 -11.83 -6.71
CA LEU A 195 2.70 -10.90 -5.65
C LEU A 195 1.50 -10.03 -6.03
N LEU A 196 1.50 -9.47 -7.25
CA LEU A 196 0.44 -8.59 -7.72
C LEU A 196 -0.87 -9.34 -7.95
N GLU A 197 -0.82 -10.56 -8.48
CA GLU A 197 -1.98 -11.44 -8.61
C GLU A 197 -2.54 -11.83 -7.22
N ALA A 198 -1.65 -12.11 -6.26
CA ALA A 198 -2.06 -12.35 -4.88
C ALA A 198 -2.76 -11.12 -4.28
N LEU A 199 -2.24 -9.90 -4.49
CA LEU A 199 -2.87 -8.66 -4.05
C LEU A 199 -4.24 -8.44 -4.69
N GLN A 200 -4.39 -8.69 -6.01
CA GLN A 200 -5.69 -8.60 -6.69
C GLN A 200 -6.69 -9.61 -6.12
N ARG A 201 -6.28 -10.86 -5.94
CA ARG A 201 -7.12 -11.90 -5.34
C ARG A 201 -7.56 -11.51 -3.93
N LEU A 202 -6.63 -11.07 -3.08
CA LEU A 202 -6.89 -10.63 -1.71
C LEU A 202 -7.84 -9.42 -1.67
N ALA A 203 -7.61 -8.42 -2.51
CA ALA A 203 -8.50 -7.27 -2.62
C ALA A 203 -9.94 -7.70 -2.96
N ARG A 204 -10.11 -8.52 -4.01
CA ARG A 204 -11.43 -8.93 -4.48
C ARG A 204 -12.16 -9.88 -3.50
N GLN A 205 -11.49 -10.92 -3.04
CA GLN A 205 -12.11 -11.97 -2.22
C GLN A 205 -12.34 -11.52 -0.78
N ASN A 206 -11.37 -10.82 -0.18
CA ASN A 206 -11.44 -10.39 1.22
C ASN A 206 -11.90 -8.93 1.37
N ARG A 207 -12.18 -8.23 0.26
CA ARG A 207 -12.59 -6.82 0.24
C ARG A 207 -11.59 -5.88 0.94
N TYR A 208 -10.28 -6.20 0.87
CA TYR A 208 -9.26 -5.27 1.30
C TYR A 208 -9.22 -4.07 0.35
N THR A 209 -9.10 -2.87 0.90
CA THR A 209 -8.69 -1.71 0.10
C THR A 209 -7.17 -1.67 0.11
N VAL A 210 -6.58 -1.58 -1.08
CA VAL A 210 -5.12 -1.66 -1.24
C VAL A 210 -4.62 -0.36 -1.87
N VAL A 211 -3.57 0.23 -1.29
CA VAL A 211 -2.84 1.35 -1.90
C VAL A 211 -1.40 0.89 -2.11
N VAL A 212 -0.96 0.90 -3.36
CA VAL A 212 0.41 0.52 -3.75
C VAL A 212 1.14 1.75 -4.25
N VAL A 213 2.28 2.05 -3.66
CA VAL A 213 3.23 3.04 -4.18
C VAL A 213 4.18 2.32 -5.12
N THR A 214 4.38 2.84 -6.31
CA THR A 214 5.33 2.30 -7.28
C THR A 214 5.81 3.36 -8.28
N HIS A 215 6.93 3.13 -8.92
CA HIS A 215 7.40 3.87 -10.09
C HIS A 215 7.27 3.05 -11.39
N GLU A 216 6.82 1.80 -11.29
CA GLU A 216 6.71 0.87 -12.42
C GLU A 216 5.37 1.05 -13.15
N LEU A 217 5.44 1.64 -14.36
CA LEU A 217 4.28 1.96 -15.20
C LEU A 217 3.41 0.74 -15.49
N ASN A 218 4.01 -0.34 -15.98
CA ASN A 218 3.25 -1.52 -16.41
C ASN A 218 2.58 -2.26 -15.25
N LEU A 219 3.19 -2.25 -14.07
CA LEU A 219 2.59 -2.84 -12.88
C LEU A 219 1.40 -2.00 -12.40
N ALA A 220 1.57 -0.67 -12.30
CA ALA A 220 0.46 0.21 -11.93
C ALA A 220 -0.70 0.14 -12.92
N GLY A 221 -0.42 0.18 -14.23
CA GLY A 221 -1.44 0.10 -15.28
C GLY A 221 -2.15 -1.26 -15.36
N GLY A 222 -1.40 -2.34 -15.15
CA GLY A 222 -1.89 -3.72 -15.28
C GLY A 222 -2.72 -4.21 -14.10
N TYR A 223 -2.41 -3.77 -12.88
CA TYR A 223 -2.95 -4.39 -11.66
C TYR A 223 -3.83 -3.48 -10.79
N SER A 224 -3.87 -2.15 -11.03
CA SER A 224 -4.71 -1.25 -10.24
C SER A 224 -6.07 -0.95 -10.90
N ASP A 225 -7.01 -0.50 -10.09
CA ASP A 225 -8.33 -0.01 -10.53
C ASP A 225 -8.30 1.49 -10.75
N GLN A 226 -7.45 2.18 -9.99
CA GLN A 226 -7.26 3.61 -10.08
C GLN A 226 -5.75 3.94 -9.95
N VAL A 227 -5.32 4.96 -10.65
CA VAL A 227 -3.95 5.51 -10.58
C VAL A 227 -4.02 6.96 -10.14
N VAL A 228 -3.17 7.31 -9.18
CA VAL A 228 -2.87 8.68 -8.76
C VAL A 228 -1.47 9.01 -9.29
N LEU A 229 -1.38 9.80 -10.34
CA LEU A 229 -0.10 10.18 -10.95
C LEU A 229 0.45 11.41 -10.25
N LEU A 230 1.57 11.24 -9.55
CA LEU A 230 2.29 12.30 -8.83
C LEU A 230 3.53 12.74 -9.57
N HIS A 231 3.73 14.05 -9.65
CA HIS A 231 4.96 14.66 -10.14
C HIS A 231 5.29 15.93 -9.34
N ARG A 232 6.50 16.00 -8.77
CA ARG A 232 7.01 17.16 -8.01
C ARG A 232 6.00 17.69 -6.96
N GLY A 233 5.40 16.79 -6.20
CA GLY A 233 4.42 17.13 -5.16
C GLY A 233 3.01 17.44 -5.65
N LYS A 234 2.74 17.36 -6.96
CA LYS A 234 1.41 17.60 -7.55
C LYS A 234 0.77 16.31 -8.00
N SER A 235 -0.52 16.18 -7.74
CA SER A 235 -1.36 15.15 -8.35
C SER A 235 -1.84 15.64 -9.72
N LEU A 236 -1.18 15.15 -10.78
CA LEU A 236 -1.47 15.61 -12.15
C LEU A 236 -2.74 14.99 -12.70
N ARG A 237 -3.00 13.74 -12.38
CA ARG A 237 -4.18 13.01 -12.84
C ARG A 237 -4.54 11.91 -11.86
N VAL A 238 -5.86 11.69 -11.68
CA VAL A 238 -6.43 10.62 -10.87
C VAL A 238 -7.55 9.96 -11.67
N GLY A 239 -7.58 8.65 -11.73
CA GLY A 239 -8.64 7.90 -12.41
C GLY A 239 -8.24 6.48 -12.79
N PRO A 240 -9.09 5.78 -13.54
CA PRO A 240 -8.77 4.47 -14.10
C PRO A 240 -7.49 4.53 -14.96
N PRO A 241 -6.68 3.45 -15.01
CA PRO A 241 -5.43 3.44 -15.77
C PRO A 241 -5.58 3.98 -17.21
N ALA A 242 -6.63 3.57 -17.93
CA ALA A 242 -6.89 4.03 -19.29
C ALA A 242 -7.02 5.57 -19.44
N SER A 243 -7.47 6.26 -18.40
CA SER A 243 -7.61 7.72 -18.42
C SER A 243 -6.33 8.47 -18.02
N VAL A 244 -5.45 7.81 -17.26
CA VAL A 244 -4.20 8.39 -16.73
C VAL A 244 -3.05 8.17 -17.70
N TYR A 245 -3.03 7.05 -18.44
CA TYR A 245 -1.95 6.65 -19.33
C TYR A 245 -2.07 7.34 -20.69
N GLN A 246 -1.86 8.65 -20.67
CA GLN A 246 -1.74 9.48 -21.89
C GLN A 246 -0.25 9.65 -22.17
N ARG A 247 0.15 9.37 -23.43
CA ARG A 247 1.56 9.36 -23.85
C ARG A 247 2.26 10.66 -23.45
N GLU A 248 1.73 11.80 -23.86
CA GLU A 248 2.35 13.13 -23.65
C GLU A 248 2.52 13.42 -22.15
N LEU A 249 1.54 13.03 -21.33
CA LEU A 249 1.58 13.21 -19.89
C LEU A 249 2.67 12.33 -19.24
N LEU A 250 2.76 11.06 -19.66
CA LEU A 250 3.78 10.15 -19.12
C LEU A 250 5.19 10.54 -19.58
N GLU A 251 5.38 10.93 -20.85
CA GLU A 251 6.66 11.45 -21.36
C GLU A 251 7.11 12.69 -20.58
N GLN A 252 6.19 13.62 -20.28
CA GLN A 252 6.47 14.80 -19.45
C GLN A 252 6.89 14.41 -18.02
N VAL A 253 6.21 13.44 -17.40
CA VAL A 253 6.45 13.05 -16.02
C VAL A 253 7.74 12.24 -15.87
N PHE A 254 7.97 11.28 -16.77
CA PHE A 254 9.10 10.35 -16.68
C PHE A 254 10.31 10.79 -17.52
N GLN A 255 10.18 11.88 -18.28
CA GLN A 255 11.25 12.46 -19.13
C GLN A 255 11.90 11.44 -20.07
N THR A 256 11.08 10.58 -20.66
CA THR A 256 11.50 9.47 -21.52
C THR A 256 10.50 9.31 -22.64
N ALA A 257 10.99 9.15 -23.88
CA ALA A 257 10.13 8.83 -25.02
C ALA A 257 9.52 7.43 -24.83
N LEU A 258 8.22 7.31 -24.97
CA LEU A 258 7.50 6.06 -24.75
C LEU A 258 6.26 5.94 -25.65
N THR A 259 5.78 4.72 -25.80
CA THR A 259 4.47 4.43 -26.40
C THR A 259 3.52 3.90 -25.33
N VAL A 260 2.24 4.18 -25.54
CA VAL A 260 1.15 3.63 -24.72
C VAL A 260 0.21 2.89 -25.66
N GLU A 261 0.05 1.61 -25.41
CA GLU A 261 -0.84 0.72 -26.17
C GLU A 261 -1.90 0.13 -25.21
N MET A 262 -3.12 -0.03 -25.72
CA MET A 262 -4.16 -0.72 -24.96
C MET A 262 -4.10 -2.22 -25.26
N GLY A 263 -3.78 -3.00 -24.23
CA GLY A 263 -3.81 -4.46 -24.34
C GLY A 263 -5.23 -5.00 -24.54
N GLY A 264 -5.35 -6.26 -24.96
CA GLY A 264 -6.64 -6.92 -25.20
C GLY A 264 -7.56 -6.99 -23.98
N SER A 265 -7.02 -6.83 -22.76
CA SER A 265 -7.78 -6.73 -21.50
C SER A 265 -8.28 -5.31 -21.20
N GLY A 266 -8.06 -4.32 -22.08
CA GLY A 266 -8.36 -2.90 -21.82
C GLY A 266 -7.40 -2.24 -20.83
N ARG A 267 -6.27 -2.89 -20.49
CA ARG A 267 -5.21 -2.35 -19.62
C ARG A 267 -4.11 -1.72 -20.44
N PRO A 268 -3.60 -0.53 -20.07
CA PRO A 268 -2.50 0.10 -20.80
C PRO A 268 -1.18 -0.64 -20.60
N ARG A 269 -0.37 -0.68 -21.65
CA ARG A 269 1.01 -1.13 -21.67
C ARG A 269 1.91 0.00 -22.16
N VAL A 270 3.04 0.16 -21.53
CA VAL A 270 4.02 1.18 -21.85
C VAL A 270 5.31 0.51 -22.32
N SER A 271 5.82 0.95 -23.47
CA SER A 271 7.12 0.55 -23.97
C SER A 271 8.02 1.78 -24.14
N ILE A 272 9.28 1.66 -23.74
CA ILE A 272 10.27 2.73 -23.91
C ILE A 272 10.72 2.71 -25.38
N LEU A 273 10.72 3.88 -26.01
CA LEU A 273 11.33 4.05 -27.33
C LEU A 273 12.83 4.26 -27.12
N SER A 274 13.65 3.31 -27.54
CA SER A 274 15.08 3.52 -27.71
C SER A 274 15.30 4.22 -29.03
N ASP A 275 15.93 5.39 -29.04
CA ASP A 275 16.48 5.96 -30.28
C ASP A 275 17.51 4.96 -30.83
N SER A 276 17.22 4.38 -31.99
CA SER A 276 18.09 3.45 -32.72
C SER A 276 19.14 4.22 -33.44
#